data_66ad24837418cbed3caaa23327a07d45
#
_entry.id   66ad24837418cbed3caaa23327a07d45
#
_cell.length_a   1.000
_cell.length_b   1.000
_cell.length_c   1.000
_cell.angle_alpha   90.00
_cell.angle_beta   90.00
_cell.angle_gamma   90.00
#
_symmetry.space_group_name_H-M   'P 1'
#
loop_
_entity.id
_entity.type
_entity.pdbx_description
1 polymer ?
#
loop_
_entity_poly.entity_id
_entity_poly.type
_entity_poly.pdbx_seq_one_letter_code
_entity_poly.pdbx_strand_id
1 'polypeptide(L)'
;MNAEHQPKGEFRVTLLGTGHPYPSPVRFGPSALIEAGGQRLLVDAGRGVTIRLWQLEIPLSALDRVLLTHFHSDHINGLPDLWLTGWLPPVWASRKTPFRVIGPTGAAKLMSKLEEAYAADIDIRLVDEKLPREGITPIVEEFDRDGVVYEKDGLRVTAFEVDHGDFIKPCYGY
;
A
#
# COMPACT_ATOMS: atom_id res chain seq x y z
N MET A 1 -15.59 -16.69 1.81
CA MET A 1 -16.45 -15.49 1.66
C MET A 1 -16.07 -14.86 0.34
N ASN A 2 -17.03 -14.65 -0.57
CA ASN A 2 -16.77 -14.04 -1.87
C ASN A 2 -16.55 -12.55 -1.64
N ALA A 3 -15.36 -12.04 -1.96
CA ALA A 3 -15.19 -10.61 -2.14
C ALA A 3 -16.19 -10.21 -3.24
N GLU A 4 -17.24 -9.48 -2.89
CA GLU A 4 -18.21 -9.00 -3.85
C GLU A 4 -17.47 -8.20 -4.91
N HIS A 5 -17.59 -8.66 -6.14
CA HIS A 5 -17.02 -7.96 -7.28
C HIS A 5 -17.80 -6.66 -7.44
N GLN A 6 -17.13 -5.52 -7.29
CA GLN A 6 -17.80 -4.22 -7.41
C GLN A 6 -18.46 -4.07 -8.78
N PRO A 7 -19.67 -3.49 -8.83
CA PRO A 7 -20.30 -3.17 -10.12
C PRO A 7 -19.41 -2.23 -10.94
N LYS A 8 -19.28 -2.51 -12.23
CA LYS A 8 -18.57 -1.63 -13.16
C LYS A 8 -19.17 -0.22 -13.09
N GLY A 9 -18.35 0.77 -12.76
CA GLY A 9 -18.72 2.18 -12.69
C GLY A 9 -18.88 2.75 -11.27
N GLU A 10 -18.76 1.94 -10.22
CA GLU A 10 -18.73 2.46 -8.84
C GLU A 10 -17.34 3.03 -8.54
N PHE A 11 -17.32 4.20 -7.90
CA PHE A 11 -16.13 4.83 -7.34
C PHE A 11 -16.34 4.99 -5.83
N ARG A 12 -15.53 4.29 -5.03
CA ARG A 12 -15.65 4.32 -3.57
C ARG A 12 -14.33 4.75 -2.94
N VAL A 13 -14.41 5.67 -1.99
CA VAL A 13 -13.30 6.08 -1.13
C VAL A 13 -13.63 5.70 0.30
N THR A 14 -12.77 4.91 0.92
CA THR A 14 -12.90 4.52 2.33
C THR A 14 -11.69 5.03 3.11
N LEU A 15 -11.91 5.93 4.06
CA LEU A 15 -10.84 6.40 4.95
C LEU A 15 -10.55 5.34 6.01
N LEU A 16 -9.39 4.70 5.91
CA LEU A 16 -8.95 3.66 6.85
C LEU A 16 -8.31 4.28 8.09
N GLY A 17 -7.64 5.42 7.93
CA GLY A 17 -7.02 6.16 9.00
C GLY A 17 -6.95 7.64 8.69
N THR A 18 -7.25 8.47 9.69
CA THR A 18 -7.27 9.94 9.62
C THR A 18 -6.52 10.56 10.81
N GLY A 19 -5.62 9.79 11.41
CA GLY A 19 -4.81 10.21 12.54
C GLY A 19 -3.63 11.08 12.10
N HIS A 20 -2.73 11.28 13.03
CA HIS A 20 -1.50 12.04 12.91
C HIS A 20 -0.35 11.18 13.49
N PRO A 21 0.91 11.65 13.51
CA PRO A 21 2.05 10.82 13.94
C PRO A 21 1.92 10.16 15.31
N TYR A 22 1.18 10.77 16.26
CA TYR A 22 0.97 10.17 17.56
C TYR A 22 -0.05 9.02 17.53
N PRO A 23 0.18 7.93 18.28
CA PRO A 23 -0.71 6.78 18.26
C PRO A 23 -2.07 7.12 18.85
N SER A 24 -3.12 6.62 18.21
CA SER A 24 -4.51 6.73 18.70
C SER A 24 -5.22 5.40 18.50
N PRO A 25 -5.96 4.90 19.50
CA PRO A 25 -6.72 3.66 19.36
C PRO A 25 -7.98 3.82 18.52
N VAL A 26 -8.43 5.06 18.27
CA VAL A 26 -9.66 5.36 17.53
C VAL A 26 -9.40 5.96 16.16
N ARG A 27 -8.22 6.55 15.95
CA ARG A 27 -7.79 7.10 14.65
C ARG A 27 -6.46 6.47 14.27
N PHE A 28 -6.48 5.61 13.29
CA PHE A 28 -5.28 4.99 12.75
C PHE A 28 -4.50 5.98 11.88
N GLY A 29 -3.27 5.65 11.53
CA GLY A 29 -2.41 6.48 10.70
C GLY A 29 -3.01 6.73 9.31
N PRO A 30 -2.59 7.81 8.62
CA PRO A 30 -3.16 8.18 7.32
C PRO A 30 -3.16 7.03 6.33
N SER A 31 -4.35 6.68 5.84
CA SER A 31 -4.53 5.70 4.78
C SER A 31 -5.95 5.76 4.21
N ALA A 32 -6.07 5.65 2.89
CA ALA A 32 -7.36 5.63 2.20
C ALA A 32 -7.39 4.51 1.16
N LEU A 33 -8.47 3.74 1.14
CA LEU A 33 -8.73 2.73 0.12
C LEU A 33 -9.59 3.33 -0.97
N ILE A 34 -9.14 3.22 -2.20
CA ILE A 34 -9.86 3.62 -3.42
C ILE A 34 -10.26 2.35 -4.16
N GLU A 35 -11.54 2.17 -4.39
CA GLU A 35 -12.08 1.08 -5.17
C GLU A 35 -12.78 1.66 -6.40
N ALA A 36 -12.22 1.42 -7.58
CA ALA A 36 -12.73 1.93 -8.84
C ALA A 36 -12.20 1.11 -10.03
N GLY A 37 -12.98 0.98 -11.10
CA GLY A 37 -12.58 0.25 -12.30
C GLY A 37 -12.20 -1.22 -12.03
N GLY A 38 -12.74 -1.84 -10.99
CA GLY A 38 -12.35 -3.19 -10.55
C GLY A 38 -10.97 -3.27 -9.89
N GLN A 39 -10.36 -2.13 -9.56
CA GLN A 39 -9.07 -2.02 -8.89
C GLN A 39 -9.24 -1.59 -7.43
N ARG A 40 -8.33 -2.03 -6.58
CA ARG A 40 -8.19 -1.59 -5.17
C ARG A 40 -6.84 -0.93 -4.99
N LEU A 41 -6.84 0.37 -4.84
CA LEU A 41 -5.64 1.19 -4.64
C LEU A 41 -5.62 1.69 -3.19
N LEU A 42 -4.51 1.50 -2.51
CA LEU A 42 -4.31 2.03 -1.16
C LEU A 42 -3.44 3.28 -1.25
N VAL A 43 -3.94 4.41 -0.80
CA VAL A 43 -3.16 5.66 -0.67
C VAL A 43 -2.64 5.76 0.75
N ASP A 44 -1.32 5.71 0.88
CA ASP A 44 -0.55 5.61 2.11
C ASP A 44 -0.86 4.36 2.95
N ALA A 45 0.12 3.96 3.75
CA ALA A 45 0.06 2.81 4.62
C ALA A 45 0.47 3.21 6.05
N GLY A 46 -0.38 4.00 6.68
CA GLY A 46 -0.17 4.44 8.05
C GLY A 46 -0.38 3.30 9.07
N ARG A 47 -0.03 3.60 10.32
CA ARG A 47 -0.11 2.62 11.43
C ARG A 47 -1.50 2.00 11.53
N GLY A 48 -1.55 0.65 11.51
CA GLY A 48 -2.76 -0.12 11.71
C GLY A 48 -3.62 -0.30 10.46
N VAL A 49 -3.12 0.04 9.27
CA VAL A 49 -3.81 -0.16 7.99
C VAL A 49 -4.26 -1.61 7.80
N THR A 50 -3.45 -2.58 8.18
CA THR A 50 -3.77 -4.02 8.12
C THR A 50 -4.98 -4.38 8.98
N ILE A 51 -5.07 -3.79 10.18
CA ILE A 51 -6.20 -3.97 11.09
C ILE A 51 -7.47 -3.40 10.47
N ARG A 52 -7.39 -2.23 9.83
CA ARG A 52 -8.54 -1.61 9.17
C ARG A 52 -9.04 -2.41 7.97
N LEU A 53 -8.13 -2.91 7.14
CA LEU A 53 -8.49 -3.80 6.02
C LEU A 53 -9.15 -5.08 6.55
N TRP A 54 -8.62 -5.66 7.63
CA TRP A 54 -9.22 -6.81 8.28
C TRP A 54 -10.64 -6.54 8.79
N GLN A 55 -10.88 -5.40 9.44
CA GLN A 55 -12.21 -5.01 9.92
C GLN A 55 -13.23 -4.83 8.79
N LEU A 56 -12.77 -4.47 7.59
CA LEU A 56 -13.59 -4.34 6.39
C LEU A 56 -13.72 -5.65 5.60
N GLU A 57 -13.15 -6.74 6.11
CA GLU A 57 -13.10 -8.05 5.43
C GLU A 57 -12.41 -7.98 4.05
N ILE A 58 -11.46 -7.07 3.88
CA ILE A 58 -10.68 -6.92 2.64
C ILE A 58 -9.36 -7.69 2.80
N PRO A 59 -9.14 -8.76 2.01
CA PRO A 59 -7.89 -9.49 2.03
C PRO A 59 -6.70 -8.57 1.65
N LEU A 60 -5.61 -8.68 2.40
CA LEU A 60 -4.40 -7.87 2.13
C LEU A 60 -3.82 -8.14 0.73
N SER A 61 -4.03 -9.36 0.22
CA SER A 61 -3.64 -9.76 -1.13
C SER A 61 -4.54 -9.20 -2.23
N ALA A 62 -5.68 -8.60 -1.88
CA ALA A 62 -6.62 -8.05 -2.84
C ALA A 62 -6.30 -6.60 -3.27
N LEU A 63 -5.23 -6.02 -2.71
CA LEU A 63 -4.77 -4.70 -3.12
C LEU A 63 -3.95 -4.82 -4.41
N ASP A 64 -4.32 -4.02 -5.40
CA ASP A 64 -3.63 -3.98 -6.68
C ASP A 64 -2.35 -3.13 -6.60
N ARG A 65 -2.39 -2.01 -5.87
CA ARG A 65 -1.25 -1.11 -5.68
C ARG A 65 -1.35 -0.32 -4.38
N VAL A 66 -0.18 0.05 -3.86
CA VAL A 66 -0.03 1.07 -2.82
C VAL A 66 0.55 2.33 -3.46
N LEU A 67 -0.06 3.46 -3.21
CA LEU A 67 0.38 4.78 -3.66
C LEU A 67 0.91 5.56 -2.44
N LEU A 68 2.14 6.04 -2.50
CA LEU A 68 2.74 6.81 -1.41
C LEU A 68 2.72 8.30 -1.75
N THR A 69 2.17 9.12 -0.86
CA THR A 69 2.13 10.58 -1.04
C THR A 69 3.49 11.21 -0.73
N HIS A 70 4.11 10.82 0.36
CA HIS A 70 5.42 11.26 0.84
C HIS A 70 5.97 10.29 1.91
N PHE A 71 7.11 10.62 2.54
CA PHE A 71 7.84 9.68 3.41
C PHE A 71 7.78 10.02 4.91
N HIS A 72 6.80 10.78 5.38
CA HIS A 72 6.59 10.86 6.82
C HIS A 72 6.24 9.48 7.39
N SER A 73 6.76 9.21 8.59
CA SER A 73 6.65 7.88 9.19
C SER A 73 5.21 7.43 9.42
N ASP A 74 4.31 8.33 9.73
CA ASP A 74 2.89 8.03 9.94
C ASP A 74 2.14 7.62 8.65
N HIS A 75 2.68 7.97 7.48
CA HIS A 75 2.17 7.54 6.18
C HIS A 75 2.74 6.21 5.68
N ILE A 76 3.87 5.76 6.23
CA ILE A 76 4.60 4.58 5.73
C ILE A 76 4.88 3.50 6.77
N ASN A 77 4.67 3.74 8.05
CA ASN A 77 5.05 2.79 9.12
C ASN A 77 4.20 1.51 9.16
N GLY A 78 3.06 1.47 8.50
CA GLY A 78 2.27 0.27 8.26
C GLY A 78 2.65 -0.48 6.98
N LEU A 79 3.53 0.10 6.15
CA LEU A 79 3.91 -0.49 4.87
C LEU A 79 4.62 -1.86 5.02
N PRO A 80 5.60 -2.03 5.91
CA PRO A 80 6.22 -3.34 6.11
C PRO A 80 5.24 -4.38 6.64
N ASP A 81 4.35 -4.02 7.56
CA ASP A 81 3.32 -4.93 8.05
C ASP A 81 2.37 -5.39 6.91
N LEU A 82 1.89 -4.45 6.10
CA LEU A 82 1.05 -4.76 4.95
C LEU A 82 1.77 -5.65 3.92
N TRP A 83 3.01 -5.35 3.63
CA TRP A 83 3.83 -6.06 2.66
C TRP A 83 4.12 -7.50 3.10
N LEU A 84 4.63 -7.68 4.32
CA LEU A 84 4.99 -8.98 4.87
C LEU A 84 3.75 -9.82 5.18
N THR A 85 2.80 -9.29 5.93
CA THR A 85 1.59 -10.02 6.34
C THR A 85 0.73 -10.40 5.14
N GLY A 86 0.67 -9.55 4.11
CA GLY A 86 -0.06 -9.84 2.87
C GLY A 86 0.46 -11.05 2.09
N TRP A 87 1.68 -11.48 2.33
CA TRP A 87 2.30 -12.67 1.72
C TRP A 87 1.97 -13.97 2.47
N LEU A 88 1.68 -13.89 3.76
CA LEU A 88 1.50 -15.05 4.63
C LEU A 88 0.20 -15.81 4.35
N PRO A 89 0.17 -17.15 4.51
CA PRO A 89 -1.07 -17.91 4.57
C PRO A 89 -1.79 -17.66 5.91
N PRO A 90 -3.08 -17.89 6.04
CA PRO A 90 -4.04 -18.33 5.05
C PRO A 90 -4.88 -17.18 4.43
N VAL A 91 -6.09 -17.40 4.16
CA VAL A 91 -7.13 -16.76 3.36
C VAL A 91 -7.12 -15.22 3.23
N TRP A 92 -6.73 -14.46 4.26
CA TRP A 92 -6.73 -12.99 4.29
C TRP A 92 -5.49 -12.34 3.67
N ALA A 93 -4.55 -13.14 3.32
CA ALA A 93 -3.28 -12.74 2.75
C ALA A 93 -3.00 -13.63 1.54
N SER A 94 -1.94 -14.43 1.55
CA SER A 94 -1.58 -15.37 0.47
C SER A 94 -1.32 -14.69 -0.87
N ARG A 95 -0.69 -13.51 -0.85
CA ARG A 95 -0.29 -12.83 -2.06
C ARG A 95 0.73 -13.67 -2.82
N LYS A 96 0.39 -14.00 -4.07
CA LYS A 96 1.23 -14.79 -4.98
C LYS A 96 1.84 -13.94 -6.11
N THR A 97 1.39 -12.70 -6.24
CA THR A 97 1.87 -11.73 -7.23
C THR A 97 2.76 -10.70 -6.55
N PRO A 98 3.62 -9.99 -7.28
CA PRO A 98 4.47 -8.96 -6.71
C PRO A 98 3.70 -7.88 -5.93
N PHE A 99 4.31 -7.39 -4.86
CA PHE A 99 3.80 -6.24 -4.13
C PHE A 99 4.11 -4.95 -4.89
N ARG A 100 3.09 -4.26 -5.36
CA ARG A 100 3.27 -3.12 -6.25
C ARG A 100 3.10 -1.80 -5.51
N VAL A 101 4.11 -0.93 -5.64
CA VAL A 101 4.14 0.39 -5.02
C VAL A 101 4.34 1.44 -6.10
N ILE A 102 3.58 2.51 -6.05
CA ILE A 102 3.79 3.72 -6.84
C ILE A 102 4.10 4.83 -5.83
N GLY A 103 5.15 5.59 -6.07
CA GLY A 103 5.52 6.67 -5.15
C GLY A 103 6.49 7.66 -5.75
N PRO A 104 6.73 8.78 -5.06
CA PRO A 104 7.73 9.73 -5.49
C PRO A 104 9.13 9.12 -5.40
N THR A 105 10.10 9.77 -6.06
CA THR A 105 11.52 9.41 -5.99
C THR A 105 11.95 9.17 -4.54
N GLY A 106 12.50 7.99 -4.26
CA GLY A 106 12.86 7.47 -2.93
C GLY A 106 12.05 6.24 -2.50
N ALA A 107 10.92 5.96 -3.14
CA ALA A 107 10.08 4.79 -2.83
C ALA A 107 10.81 3.46 -3.10
N ALA A 108 11.57 3.38 -4.18
CA ALA A 108 12.38 2.20 -4.50
C ALA A 108 13.48 1.97 -3.44
N LYS A 109 14.13 3.04 -3.01
CA LYS A 109 15.12 2.97 -1.92
C LYS A 109 14.49 2.52 -0.61
N LEU A 110 13.31 3.04 -0.27
CA LEU A 110 12.57 2.63 0.91
C LEU A 110 12.28 1.13 0.89
N MET A 111 11.69 0.62 -0.18
CA MET A 111 11.36 -0.80 -0.30
C MET A 111 12.60 -1.71 -0.30
N SER A 112 13.68 -1.31 -0.97
CA SER A 112 14.95 -2.05 -0.94
C SER A 112 15.52 -2.14 0.48
N LYS A 113 15.45 -1.06 1.26
CA LYS A 113 15.95 -1.08 2.65
C LYS A 113 15.03 -1.87 3.59
N LEU A 114 13.74 -1.89 3.35
CA LEU A 114 12.83 -2.78 4.06
C LEU A 114 13.12 -4.25 3.72
N GLU A 115 13.38 -4.58 2.47
CA GLU A 115 13.76 -5.94 2.06
C GLU A 115 15.05 -6.40 2.75
N GLU A 116 16.08 -5.55 2.81
CA GLU A 116 17.30 -5.81 3.57
C GLU A 116 17.03 -5.99 5.07
N ALA A 117 16.20 -5.14 5.67
CA ALA A 117 15.90 -5.18 7.10
C ALA A 117 15.13 -6.44 7.52
N TYR A 118 14.27 -6.95 6.65
CA TYR A 118 13.45 -8.14 6.90
C TYR A 118 13.99 -9.41 6.23
N ALA A 119 15.21 -9.39 5.70
CA ALA A 119 15.79 -10.51 4.97
C ALA A 119 15.74 -11.84 5.77
N ALA A 120 16.04 -11.79 7.06
CA ALA A 120 16.02 -12.99 7.91
C ALA A 120 14.61 -13.63 8.01
N ASP A 121 13.56 -12.82 8.19
CA ASP A 121 12.17 -13.33 8.21
C ASP A 121 11.77 -13.89 6.84
N ILE A 122 12.13 -13.19 5.77
CA ILE A 122 11.84 -13.62 4.40
C ILE A 122 12.51 -14.96 4.10
N ASP A 123 13.79 -15.12 4.43
CA ASP A 123 14.54 -16.34 4.18
C ASP A 123 13.99 -17.54 4.96
N ILE A 124 13.63 -17.34 6.24
CA ILE A 124 12.98 -18.37 7.06
C ILE A 124 11.69 -18.85 6.39
N ARG A 125 10.81 -17.94 5.97
CA ARG A 125 9.52 -18.30 5.38
C ARG A 125 9.64 -18.95 3.99
N LEU A 126 10.65 -18.57 3.22
CA LEU A 126 10.93 -19.22 1.94
C LEU A 126 11.34 -20.68 2.13
N VAL A 127 12.10 -20.98 3.18
CA VAL A 127 12.61 -22.34 3.47
C VAL A 127 11.56 -23.16 4.21
N ASP A 128 11.05 -22.69 5.33
CA ASP A 128 10.17 -23.45 6.22
C ASP A 128 8.74 -23.56 5.69
N GLU A 129 8.17 -22.44 5.26
CA GLU A 129 6.79 -22.38 4.81
C GLU A 129 6.66 -22.53 3.29
N LYS A 130 7.78 -22.55 2.56
CA LYS A 130 7.84 -22.69 1.09
C LYS A 130 6.93 -21.69 0.36
N LEU A 131 6.86 -20.48 0.88
CA LEU A 131 6.04 -19.43 0.29
C LEU A 131 6.60 -19.01 -1.08
N PRO A 132 5.74 -18.61 -2.03
CA PRO A 132 6.20 -18.20 -3.36
C PRO A 132 7.00 -16.89 -3.28
N ARG A 133 8.26 -16.90 -3.72
CA ARG A 133 9.16 -15.72 -3.75
C ARG A 133 8.52 -14.53 -4.46
N GLU A 134 7.74 -14.77 -5.50
CA GLU A 134 7.06 -13.73 -6.25
C GLU A 134 6.14 -12.88 -5.35
N GLY A 135 5.43 -13.52 -4.41
CA GLY A 135 4.50 -12.84 -3.51
C GLY A 135 5.15 -11.82 -2.56
N ILE A 136 6.45 -11.96 -2.25
CA ILE A 136 7.17 -11.00 -1.40
C ILE A 136 7.96 -9.98 -2.23
N THR A 137 8.18 -10.22 -3.52
CA THR A 137 8.99 -9.34 -4.36
C THR A 137 8.31 -7.98 -4.55
N PRO A 138 8.93 -6.86 -4.17
CA PRO A 138 8.38 -5.55 -4.45
C PRO A 138 8.65 -5.14 -5.90
N ILE A 139 7.66 -4.51 -6.54
CA ILE A 139 7.81 -3.77 -7.79
C ILE A 139 7.46 -2.33 -7.51
N VAL A 140 8.40 -1.42 -7.71
CA VAL A 140 8.24 -0.01 -7.42
C VAL A 140 8.31 0.82 -8.69
N GLU A 141 7.29 1.63 -8.91
CA GLU A 141 7.21 2.61 -9.99
C GLU A 141 7.36 4.00 -9.37
N GLU A 142 8.41 4.73 -9.72
CA GLU A 142 8.67 6.07 -9.18
C GLU A 142 8.28 7.15 -10.19
N PHE A 143 7.89 8.31 -9.66
CA PHE A 143 7.67 9.53 -10.45
C PHE A 143 8.28 10.75 -9.74
N ASP A 144 8.55 11.81 -10.49
CA ASP A 144 9.26 13.02 -10.02
C ASP A 144 8.56 14.33 -10.39
N ARG A 145 7.35 14.25 -10.97
CA ARG A 145 6.58 15.41 -11.44
C ARG A 145 5.09 15.08 -11.53
N ASP A 146 4.29 16.12 -11.69
CA ASP A 146 2.86 15.98 -11.97
C ASP A 146 2.60 15.19 -13.24
N GLY A 147 1.56 14.35 -13.20
CA GLY A 147 1.16 13.57 -14.36
C GLY A 147 0.41 12.31 -14.01
N VAL A 148 0.05 11.55 -15.05
CA VAL A 148 -0.58 10.26 -14.90
C VAL A 148 0.45 9.24 -14.43
N VAL A 149 0.20 8.63 -13.27
CA VAL A 149 1.10 7.64 -12.64
C VAL A 149 0.53 6.22 -12.71
N TYR A 150 -0.75 6.08 -13.01
CA TYR A 150 -1.39 4.79 -13.23
C TYR A 150 -2.60 4.91 -14.13
N GLU A 151 -2.77 3.97 -15.05
CA GLU A 151 -3.95 3.90 -15.89
C GLU A 151 -4.26 2.42 -16.22
N LYS A 152 -5.48 1.98 -15.93
CA LYS A 152 -5.95 0.63 -16.24
C LYS A 152 -7.47 0.55 -16.18
N ASP A 153 -8.06 -0.16 -17.13
CA ASP A 153 -9.50 -0.49 -17.18
C ASP A 153 -10.44 0.72 -17.00
N GLY A 154 -10.04 1.89 -17.52
CA GLY A 154 -10.79 3.14 -17.41
C GLY A 154 -10.55 3.93 -16.12
N LEU A 155 -9.79 3.39 -15.18
CA LEU A 155 -9.29 4.13 -14.03
C LEU A 155 -7.99 4.85 -14.40
N ARG A 156 -7.93 6.15 -14.12
CA ARG A 156 -6.73 6.98 -14.27
C ARG A 156 -6.39 7.64 -12.94
N VAL A 157 -5.14 7.53 -12.53
CA VAL A 157 -4.59 8.19 -11.35
C VAL A 157 -3.58 9.23 -11.79
N THR A 158 -3.81 10.48 -11.39
CA THR A 158 -2.90 11.59 -11.64
C THR A 158 -2.28 12.03 -10.33
N ALA A 159 -0.96 12.11 -10.26
CA ALA A 159 -0.24 12.73 -9.15
C ALA A 159 -0.07 14.23 -9.44
N PHE A 160 -0.13 15.03 -8.37
CA PHE A 160 0.15 16.46 -8.42
C PHE A 160 0.90 16.88 -7.14
N GLU A 161 1.92 17.73 -7.31
CA GLU A 161 2.69 18.24 -6.17
C GLU A 161 1.81 19.08 -5.24
N VAL A 162 2.00 18.89 -3.94
CA VAL A 162 1.30 19.67 -2.91
C VAL A 162 2.31 20.31 -1.96
N ASP A 163 1.96 21.50 -1.45
CA ASP A 163 2.74 22.16 -0.42
C ASP A 163 2.49 21.46 0.93
N HIS A 164 3.57 21.01 1.56
CA HIS A 164 3.54 20.40 2.90
C HIS A 164 4.65 20.99 3.80
N GLY A 165 5.16 22.15 3.42
CA GLY A 165 6.25 22.85 4.09
C GLY A 165 7.60 22.70 3.38
N ASP A 166 8.53 23.58 3.72
CA ASP A 166 9.77 23.80 2.96
C ASP A 166 10.68 22.58 2.85
N PHE A 167 10.63 21.67 3.83
CA PHE A 167 11.54 20.53 3.92
C PHE A 167 10.89 19.17 3.57
N ILE A 168 9.60 19.15 3.32
CA ILE A 168 8.86 17.92 3.02
C ILE A 168 8.63 17.83 1.52
N LYS A 169 9.70 17.52 0.82
CA LYS A 169 9.72 17.33 -0.64
C LYS A 169 10.44 16.04 -1.00
N PRO A 170 9.90 15.26 -1.94
CA PRO A 170 8.63 15.50 -2.64
C PRO A 170 7.40 15.15 -1.79
N CYS A 171 6.28 15.86 -2.04
CA CYS A 171 4.97 15.54 -1.47
C CYS A 171 3.88 15.69 -2.53
N TYR A 172 3.05 14.66 -2.70
CA TYR A 172 2.05 14.60 -3.75
C TYR A 172 0.66 14.28 -3.23
N GLY A 173 -0.36 14.84 -3.90
CA GLY A 173 -1.73 14.37 -3.88
C GLY A 173 -2.03 13.51 -5.11
N TYR A 174 -3.14 12.79 -5.03
CA TYR A 174 -3.64 11.98 -6.14
C TYR A 174 -5.08 12.33 -6.48
#